data_55d9e83e80a662cd78625ccb3cb464bd
#
_entry.id   55d9e83e80a662cd78625ccb3cb464bd
#
_cell.length_a   1.000
_cell.length_b   1.000
_cell.length_c   1.000
_cell.angle_alpha   90.00
_cell.angle_beta   90.00
_cell.angle_gamma   90.00
#
_symmetry.space_group_name_H-M   'P 1'
#
loop_
_entity.id
_entity.type
_entity.pdbx_description
1 polymer ?
#
loop_
_entity_poly.entity_id
_entity_poly.type
_entity_poly.pdbx_seq_one_letter_code
_entity_poly.pdbx_strand_id
1 'polypeptide(L)'
;MSKTVRTFIAIEIPKTVISKIRELQDAIKASGFKIRWVRAENIHLTLKFLGDIEESKIVEIAEAVSKTAEEHSPISLKAKGIGVFPGIKRPRVLWVGLAGQLEALVKLQTTLDENLIVLDFPREKRPFKGHLTMGRIKDRIDVKKLGDALIAFRRFESETFTAGRIILYKSELTPSGAVYTKLVSVSLG
;
A
#
# COMPACT_ATOMS: atom_id res chain seq x y z
N MET A 1 -13.44 -0.61 29.20
CA MET A 1 -12.88 -1.32 28.03
C MET A 1 -12.10 -0.30 27.22
N SER A 2 -10.82 -0.54 26.96
CA SER A 2 -10.02 0.35 26.10
C SER A 2 -10.60 0.30 24.68
N LYS A 3 -10.76 1.47 24.06
CA LYS A 3 -11.27 1.58 22.70
C LYS A 3 -10.18 1.18 21.72
N THR A 4 -10.44 0.20 20.87
CA THR A 4 -9.50 -0.25 19.85
C THR A 4 -9.81 0.36 18.50
N VAL A 5 -8.77 0.60 17.71
CA VAL A 5 -8.86 1.13 16.34
C VAL A 5 -7.97 0.32 15.42
N ARG A 6 -8.49 -0.01 14.24
CA ARG A 6 -7.70 -0.69 13.22
C ARG A 6 -6.82 0.30 12.47
N THR A 7 -5.51 0.02 12.42
CA THR A 7 -4.55 0.97 11.87
C THR A 7 -3.52 0.32 10.94
N PHE A 8 -2.93 1.15 10.12
CA PHE A 8 -1.79 0.81 9.26
C PHE A 8 -0.96 2.07 8.95
N ILE A 9 0.29 1.87 8.60
CA ILE A 9 1.22 2.93 8.21
C ILE A 9 1.47 2.83 6.71
N ALA A 10 1.38 3.96 6.01
CA ALA A 10 1.51 4.02 4.56
C ALA A 10 2.09 5.33 4.05
N ILE A 11 2.52 5.32 2.80
CA ILE A 11 2.84 6.50 2.00
C ILE A 11 1.65 6.81 1.09
N GLU A 12 1.25 8.07 1.05
CA GLU A 12 0.20 8.58 0.17
C GLU A 12 0.71 8.73 -1.27
N ILE A 13 -0.12 8.38 -2.23
CA ILE A 13 0.22 8.46 -3.64
C ILE A 13 -0.42 9.71 -4.24
N PRO A 14 0.31 10.50 -5.06
CA PRO A 14 -0.22 11.70 -5.69
C PRO A 14 -1.44 11.42 -6.58
N LYS A 15 -2.35 12.38 -6.66
CA LYS A 15 -3.60 12.26 -7.43
C LYS A 15 -3.36 11.97 -8.91
N THR A 16 -2.29 12.51 -9.49
CA THR A 16 -1.90 12.27 -10.91
C THR A 16 -1.58 10.80 -11.15
N VAL A 17 -0.79 10.19 -10.26
CA VAL A 17 -0.47 8.74 -10.31
C VAL A 17 -1.73 7.90 -10.09
N ILE A 18 -2.57 8.29 -9.12
CA ILE A 18 -3.85 7.63 -8.85
C ILE A 18 -4.77 7.66 -10.07
N SER A 19 -4.85 8.78 -10.81
CA SER A 19 -5.64 8.89 -12.04
C SER A 19 -5.17 7.88 -13.09
N LYS A 20 -3.86 7.74 -13.30
CA LYS A 20 -3.31 6.74 -14.23
C LYS A 20 -3.60 5.30 -13.80
N ILE A 21 -3.54 5.02 -12.49
CA ILE A 21 -3.89 3.69 -11.97
C ILE A 21 -5.39 3.44 -12.15
N ARG A 22 -6.24 4.45 -12.01
CA ARG A 22 -7.68 4.34 -12.28
C ARG A 22 -7.96 4.01 -13.75
N GLU A 23 -7.31 4.69 -14.69
CA GLU A 23 -7.41 4.37 -16.12
C GLU A 23 -7.02 2.91 -16.39
N LEU A 24 -5.93 2.44 -15.78
CA LEU A 24 -5.51 1.04 -15.84
C LEU A 24 -6.57 0.09 -15.24
N GLN A 25 -7.14 0.43 -14.07
CA GLN A 25 -8.23 -0.35 -13.49
C GLN A 25 -9.41 -0.46 -14.45
N ASP A 26 -9.82 0.65 -15.09
CA ASP A 26 -10.96 0.71 -16.00
C ASP A 26 -10.69 -0.12 -17.26
N ALA A 27 -9.48 -0.05 -17.81
CA ALA A 27 -9.06 -0.90 -18.93
C ALA A 27 -9.11 -2.41 -18.58
N ILE A 28 -8.67 -2.80 -17.37
CA ILE A 28 -8.73 -4.19 -16.94
C ILE A 28 -10.17 -4.62 -16.62
N LYS A 29 -11.02 -3.74 -16.07
CA LYS A 29 -12.45 -4.00 -15.83
C LYS A 29 -13.18 -4.35 -17.12
N ALA A 30 -12.84 -3.70 -18.24
CA ALA A 30 -13.41 -4.01 -19.56
C ALA A 30 -13.24 -5.47 -19.98
N SER A 31 -12.24 -6.18 -19.41
CA SER A 31 -12.07 -7.62 -19.59
C SER A 31 -13.08 -8.48 -18.82
N GLY A 32 -13.97 -7.90 -18.01
CA GLY A 32 -15.07 -8.61 -17.33
C GLY A 32 -14.62 -9.48 -16.14
N PHE A 33 -13.48 -9.21 -15.53
CA PHE A 33 -13.04 -9.94 -14.34
C PHE A 33 -13.89 -9.59 -13.11
N LYS A 34 -14.28 -10.61 -12.34
CA LYS A 34 -14.92 -10.45 -11.03
C LYS A 34 -13.87 -10.12 -9.96
N ILE A 35 -13.44 -8.88 -9.90
CA ILE A 35 -12.46 -8.36 -8.94
C ILE A 35 -13.16 -7.34 -8.04
N ARG A 36 -12.92 -7.46 -6.73
CA ARG A 36 -13.30 -6.38 -5.79
C ARG A 36 -12.26 -5.28 -5.90
N TRP A 37 -12.57 -4.28 -6.70
CA TRP A 37 -11.69 -3.14 -6.95
C TRP A 37 -11.50 -2.27 -5.70
N VAL A 38 -10.28 -1.82 -5.49
CA VAL A 38 -9.97 -0.79 -4.50
C VAL A 38 -10.39 0.54 -5.10
N ARG A 39 -11.09 1.38 -4.32
CA ARG A 39 -11.41 2.74 -4.73
C ARG A 39 -10.11 3.51 -4.97
N ALA A 40 -10.07 4.34 -5.99
CA ALA A 40 -8.88 5.08 -6.38
C ALA A 40 -8.29 5.88 -5.21
N GLU A 41 -9.15 6.56 -4.44
CA GLU A 41 -8.78 7.34 -3.25
C GLU A 41 -8.19 6.52 -2.10
N ASN A 42 -8.40 5.21 -2.12
CA ASN A 42 -7.88 4.28 -1.12
C ASN A 42 -6.59 3.57 -1.57
N ILE A 43 -6.08 3.87 -2.76
CA ILE A 43 -4.80 3.30 -3.22
C ILE A 43 -3.66 4.01 -2.50
N HIS A 44 -2.82 3.24 -1.83
CA HIS A 44 -1.69 3.71 -1.04
C HIS A 44 -0.55 2.69 -1.06
N LEU A 45 0.64 3.12 -0.68
CA LEU A 45 1.78 2.23 -0.47
C LEU A 45 1.87 1.87 1.01
N THR A 46 1.39 0.68 1.36
CA THR A 46 1.47 0.20 2.75
C THR A 46 2.92 -0.10 3.14
N LEU A 47 3.36 0.44 4.26
CA LEU A 47 4.64 0.13 4.90
C LEU A 47 4.48 -0.95 5.97
N LYS A 48 3.43 -0.84 6.82
CA LYS A 48 3.17 -1.76 7.94
C LYS A 48 1.69 -1.82 8.28
N PHE A 49 1.16 -3.02 8.44
CA PHE A 49 -0.14 -3.22 9.09
C PHE A 49 0.07 -3.40 10.60
N LEU A 50 -0.63 -2.61 11.42
CA LEU A 50 -0.58 -2.72 12.88
C LEU A 50 -1.76 -3.54 13.41
N GLY A 51 -2.85 -3.64 12.64
CA GLY A 51 -4.08 -4.31 13.09
C GLY A 51 -4.89 -3.45 14.05
N ASP A 52 -5.60 -4.11 14.96
CA ASP A 52 -6.40 -3.44 15.99
C ASP A 52 -5.48 -3.09 17.17
N ILE A 53 -5.34 -1.80 17.43
CA ILE A 53 -4.51 -1.24 18.52
C ILE A 53 -5.38 -0.50 19.53
N GLU A 54 -4.94 -0.36 20.76
CA GLU A 54 -5.55 0.56 21.72
C GLU A 54 -5.32 2.02 21.29
N GLU A 55 -6.33 2.88 21.43
CA GLU A 55 -6.19 4.32 21.07
C GLU A 55 -5.07 5.00 21.86
N SER A 56 -4.77 4.55 23.08
CA SER A 56 -3.67 5.03 23.91
C SER A 56 -2.28 4.86 23.26
N LYS A 57 -2.10 3.82 22.41
CA LYS A 57 -0.84 3.55 21.71
C LYS A 57 -0.56 4.48 20.53
N ILE A 58 -1.53 5.28 20.09
CA ILE A 58 -1.38 6.17 18.92
C ILE A 58 -0.21 7.15 19.09
N VAL A 59 -0.01 7.68 20.30
CA VAL A 59 1.06 8.65 20.59
C VAL A 59 2.43 7.99 20.45
N GLU A 60 2.64 6.82 21.07
CA GLU A 60 3.90 6.07 21.00
C GLU A 60 4.22 5.65 19.54
N ILE A 61 3.20 5.24 18.79
CA ILE A 61 3.36 4.90 17.38
C ILE A 61 3.71 6.16 16.55
N ALA A 62 3.10 7.31 16.86
CA ALA A 62 3.41 8.57 16.20
C ALA A 62 4.87 8.99 16.43
N GLU A 63 5.40 8.78 17.64
CA GLU A 63 6.81 9.03 17.97
C GLU A 63 7.74 8.11 17.17
N ALA A 64 7.43 6.81 17.08
CA ALA A 64 8.18 5.86 16.26
C ALA A 64 8.17 6.22 14.77
N VAL A 65 7.03 6.70 14.24
CA VAL A 65 6.90 7.20 12.87
C VAL A 65 7.73 8.45 12.67
N SER A 66 7.69 9.40 13.61
CA SER A 66 8.47 10.65 13.55
C SER A 66 9.96 10.38 13.55
N LYS A 67 10.44 9.54 14.47
CA LYS A 67 11.83 9.11 14.52
C LYS A 67 12.28 8.47 13.21
N THR A 68 11.46 7.58 12.64
CA THR A 68 11.76 6.98 11.34
C THR A 68 11.84 8.04 10.24
N ALA A 69 10.93 9.00 10.23
CA ALA A 69 10.89 10.04 9.19
C ALA A 69 12.11 10.97 9.22
N GLU A 70 12.64 11.29 10.40
CA GLU A 70 13.83 12.12 10.60
C GLU A 70 15.11 11.48 10.04
N GLU A 71 15.17 10.14 9.99
CA GLU A 71 16.32 9.39 9.50
C GLU A 71 16.33 9.19 7.97
N HIS A 72 15.27 9.63 7.27
CA HIS A 72 15.09 9.34 5.85
C HIS A 72 14.66 10.55 5.04
N SER A 73 15.36 10.79 3.93
CA SER A 73 14.98 11.83 2.96
C SER A 73 13.83 11.38 2.05
N PRO A 74 13.12 12.33 1.42
CA PRO A 74 12.08 12.02 0.43
C PRO A 74 12.57 11.09 -0.68
N ILE A 75 11.73 10.10 -1.05
CA ILE A 75 12.11 9.02 -1.96
C ILE A 75 11.45 9.23 -3.32
N SER A 76 12.24 9.18 -4.39
CA SER A 76 11.75 9.28 -5.77
C SER A 76 11.30 7.92 -6.28
N LEU A 77 10.01 7.79 -6.59
CA LEU A 77 9.36 6.55 -7.03
C LEU A 77 8.51 6.78 -8.27
N LYS A 78 8.15 5.69 -8.96
CA LYS A 78 7.10 5.64 -9.96
C LYS A 78 6.35 4.33 -9.89
N ALA A 79 5.05 4.36 -10.19
CA ALA A 79 4.27 3.14 -10.35
C ALA A 79 4.67 2.46 -11.68
N LYS A 80 5.00 1.16 -11.66
CA LYS A 80 5.49 0.45 -12.84
C LYS A 80 5.13 -1.03 -12.84
N GLY A 81 4.58 -1.48 -13.98
CA GLY A 81 4.18 -2.86 -14.19
C GLY A 81 3.02 -3.29 -13.32
N ILE A 82 2.46 -4.44 -13.60
CA ILE A 82 1.36 -5.04 -12.84
C ILE A 82 1.68 -6.48 -12.48
N GLY A 83 1.03 -6.97 -11.44
CA GLY A 83 1.19 -8.36 -11.03
C GLY A 83 0.12 -8.81 -10.05
N VAL A 84 0.25 -10.07 -9.61
CA VAL A 84 -0.67 -10.68 -8.65
C VAL A 84 0.07 -11.38 -7.53
N PHE A 85 -0.53 -11.38 -6.33
CA PHE A 85 -0.08 -12.19 -5.20
C PHE A 85 -1.10 -13.28 -4.86
N PRO A 86 -0.63 -14.44 -4.33
CA PRO A 86 0.77 -14.88 -4.22
C PRO A 86 1.39 -15.26 -5.56
N GLY A 87 0.60 -15.48 -6.60
CA GLY A 87 1.03 -15.79 -7.96
C GLY A 87 -0.15 -16.13 -8.86
N ILE A 88 0.11 -16.31 -10.16
CA ILE A 88 -0.91 -16.47 -11.19
C ILE A 88 -1.81 -17.71 -11.00
N LYS A 89 -1.30 -18.79 -10.42
CA LYS A 89 -2.07 -20.02 -10.19
C LYS A 89 -3.20 -19.87 -9.16
N ARG A 90 -3.03 -18.98 -8.17
CA ARG A 90 -4.01 -18.69 -7.11
C ARG A 90 -3.99 -17.19 -6.78
N PRO A 91 -4.35 -16.32 -7.71
CA PRO A 91 -4.27 -14.88 -7.49
C PRO A 91 -5.29 -14.43 -6.43
N ARG A 92 -4.86 -13.57 -5.52
CA ARG A 92 -5.69 -12.99 -4.46
C ARG A 92 -5.66 -11.47 -4.46
N VAL A 93 -4.55 -10.89 -4.91
CA VAL A 93 -4.34 -9.45 -4.96
C VAL A 93 -3.80 -9.09 -6.34
N LEU A 94 -4.46 -8.16 -7.01
CA LEU A 94 -3.96 -7.50 -8.22
C LEU A 94 -3.32 -6.17 -7.81
N TRP A 95 -2.10 -5.92 -8.24
CA TRP A 95 -1.31 -4.77 -7.83
C TRP A 95 -0.52 -4.13 -8.96
N VAL A 96 -0.17 -2.85 -8.77
CA VAL A 96 0.87 -2.13 -9.53
C VAL A 96 2.16 -2.15 -8.73
N GLY A 97 3.28 -2.45 -9.39
CA GLY A 97 4.60 -2.40 -8.79
C GLY A 97 5.16 -0.98 -8.71
N LEU A 98 6.36 -0.89 -8.19
CA LEU A 98 7.11 0.35 -8.06
C LEU A 98 8.47 0.23 -8.74
N ALA A 99 9.01 1.36 -9.16
CA ALA A 99 10.38 1.54 -9.61
C ALA A 99 10.93 2.88 -9.08
N GLY A 100 12.23 3.10 -9.24
CA GLY A 100 12.93 4.26 -8.69
C GLY A 100 13.84 3.86 -7.53
N GLN A 101 13.89 4.67 -6.48
CA GLN A 101 14.76 4.46 -5.32
C GLN A 101 14.22 3.34 -4.37
N LEU A 102 14.09 2.12 -4.89
CA LEU A 102 13.52 0.99 -4.14
C LEU A 102 14.36 0.59 -2.92
N GLU A 103 15.69 0.72 -2.98
CA GLU A 103 16.56 0.43 -1.83
C GLU A 103 16.31 1.40 -0.68
N ALA A 104 16.12 2.69 -0.98
CA ALA A 104 15.74 3.69 0.02
C ALA A 104 14.38 3.38 0.64
N LEU A 105 13.41 2.94 -0.17
CA LEU A 105 12.10 2.53 0.31
C LEU A 105 12.17 1.30 1.24
N VAL A 106 12.98 0.30 0.88
CA VAL A 106 13.20 -0.89 1.73
C VAL A 106 13.88 -0.49 3.04
N LYS A 107 14.89 0.40 2.99
CA LYS A 107 15.57 0.91 4.17
C LYS A 107 14.60 1.66 5.11
N LEU A 108 13.77 2.55 4.56
CA LEU A 108 12.72 3.25 5.31
C LEU A 108 11.79 2.26 6.03
N GLN A 109 11.31 1.23 5.32
CA GLN A 109 10.42 0.23 5.90
C GLN A 109 11.12 -0.61 6.99
N THR A 110 12.40 -0.93 6.80
CA THR A 110 13.19 -1.66 7.80
C THR A 110 13.38 -0.84 9.07
N THR A 111 13.76 0.45 8.96
CA THR A 111 13.88 1.36 10.10
C THR A 111 12.55 1.51 10.83
N LEU A 112 11.44 1.63 10.08
CA LEU A 112 10.10 1.68 10.66
C LEU A 112 9.79 0.42 11.47
N ASP A 113 10.06 -0.77 10.92
CA ASP A 113 9.88 -2.04 11.63
C ASP A 113 10.71 -2.10 12.90
N GLU A 114 11.96 -1.63 12.86
CA GLU A 114 12.86 -1.59 14.02
C GLU A 114 12.35 -0.68 15.14
N ASN A 115 11.88 0.51 14.78
CA ASN A 115 11.30 1.45 15.75
C ASN A 115 9.96 0.98 16.33
N LEU A 116 9.24 0.10 15.65
CA LEU A 116 7.96 -0.45 16.12
C LEU A 116 8.10 -1.74 16.95
N ILE A 117 9.24 -2.44 16.89
CA ILE A 117 9.47 -3.67 17.69
C ILE A 117 9.36 -3.39 19.19
N VAL A 118 9.89 -2.26 19.66
CA VAL A 118 9.85 -1.86 21.07
C VAL A 118 8.44 -1.58 21.58
N LEU A 119 7.48 -1.44 20.68
CA LEU A 119 6.05 -1.26 20.95
C LEU A 119 5.23 -2.54 20.75
N ASP A 120 5.91 -3.71 20.73
CA ASP A 120 5.32 -5.04 20.54
C ASP A 120 4.72 -5.29 19.14
N PHE A 121 5.16 -4.54 18.12
CA PHE A 121 4.82 -4.84 16.73
C PHE A 121 5.94 -5.67 16.08
N PRO A 122 5.77 -6.98 15.90
CA PRO A 122 6.83 -7.84 15.37
C PRO A 122 7.16 -7.48 13.91
N ARG A 123 8.40 -7.81 13.50
CA ARG A 123 8.81 -7.69 12.10
C ARG A 123 7.94 -8.58 11.19
N GLU A 124 7.70 -8.09 9.99
CA GLU A 124 7.10 -8.93 8.96
C GLU A 124 8.02 -10.11 8.62
N LYS A 125 7.44 -11.33 8.60
CA LYS A 125 8.19 -12.54 8.29
C LYS A 125 8.61 -12.63 6.82
N ARG A 126 7.90 -11.92 5.94
CA ARG A 126 8.15 -11.90 4.50
C ARG A 126 8.94 -10.67 4.12
N PRO A 127 9.87 -10.77 3.16
CA PRO A 127 10.55 -9.59 2.62
C PRO A 127 9.53 -8.54 2.16
N PHE A 128 9.79 -7.29 2.49
CA PHE A 128 8.95 -6.17 2.04
C PHE A 128 8.98 -6.07 0.51
N LYS A 129 7.79 -6.00 -0.07
CA LYS A 129 7.61 -5.79 -1.50
C LYS A 129 6.62 -4.64 -1.70
N GLY A 130 7.15 -3.45 -1.92
CA GLY A 130 6.35 -2.24 -2.17
C GLY A 130 5.43 -2.44 -3.38
N HIS A 131 4.13 -2.22 -3.19
CA HIS A 131 3.13 -2.35 -4.24
C HIS A 131 1.88 -1.52 -3.93
N LEU A 132 1.13 -1.18 -4.96
CA LEU A 132 -0.13 -0.46 -4.88
C LEU A 132 -1.27 -1.43 -5.21
N THR A 133 -2.07 -1.79 -4.22
CA THR A 133 -3.18 -2.73 -4.42
C THR A 133 -4.30 -2.09 -5.25
N MET A 134 -4.59 -2.66 -6.41
CA MET A 134 -5.70 -2.25 -7.28
C MET A 134 -6.99 -3.01 -7.02
N GLY A 135 -6.89 -4.28 -6.60
CA GLY A 135 -8.08 -5.09 -6.41
C GLY A 135 -7.81 -6.39 -5.66
N ARG A 136 -8.87 -6.99 -5.14
CA ARG A 136 -8.83 -8.28 -4.42
C ARG A 136 -9.69 -9.30 -5.16
N ILE A 137 -9.09 -10.46 -5.45
CA ILE A 137 -9.71 -11.57 -6.15
C ILE A 137 -10.20 -12.55 -5.10
N LYS A 138 -11.51 -12.68 -4.94
CA LYS A 138 -12.13 -13.58 -3.97
C LYS A 138 -12.48 -14.92 -4.58
N ASP A 139 -13.00 -14.90 -5.80
CA ASP A 139 -13.51 -16.05 -6.53
C ASP A 139 -12.49 -16.64 -7.49
N ARG A 140 -12.83 -17.76 -8.12
CA ARG A 140 -12.05 -18.33 -9.21
C ARG A 140 -12.04 -17.34 -10.39
N ILE A 141 -10.89 -17.16 -10.99
CA ILE A 141 -10.67 -16.31 -12.16
C ILE A 141 -10.07 -17.15 -13.29
N ASP A 142 -10.38 -16.81 -14.52
CA ASP A 142 -9.72 -17.40 -15.67
C ASP A 142 -8.23 -16.98 -15.68
N VAL A 143 -7.37 -17.93 -15.36
CA VAL A 143 -5.92 -17.75 -15.20
C VAL A 143 -5.25 -17.37 -16.51
N LYS A 144 -5.72 -17.96 -17.65
CA LYS A 144 -5.18 -17.65 -18.98
C LYS A 144 -5.51 -16.20 -19.34
N LYS A 145 -6.79 -15.83 -19.26
CA LYS A 145 -7.26 -14.47 -19.52
C LYS A 145 -6.58 -13.43 -18.62
N LEU A 146 -6.36 -13.78 -17.34
CA LEU A 146 -5.60 -12.91 -16.42
C LEU A 146 -4.14 -12.79 -16.85
N GLY A 147 -3.50 -13.88 -17.28
CA GLY A 147 -2.14 -13.87 -17.82
C GLY A 147 -2.00 -12.97 -19.03
N ASP A 148 -2.94 -13.06 -19.97
CA ASP A 148 -2.97 -12.19 -21.16
C ASP A 148 -3.11 -10.71 -20.77
N ALA A 149 -3.97 -10.39 -19.81
CA ALA A 149 -4.12 -9.02 -19.29
C ALA A 149 -2.82 -8.53 -18.61
N LEU A 150 -2.15 -9.38 -17.79
CA LEU A 150 -0.88 -9.01 -17.18
C LEU A 150 0.21 -8.73 -18.23
N ILE A 151 0.22 -9.49 -19.32
CA ILE A 151 1.14 -9.27 -20.47
C ILE A 151 0.81 -7.96 -21.20
N ALA A 152 -0.47 -7.72 -21.47
CA ALA A 152 -0.93 -6.52 -22.17
C ALA A 152 -0.54 -5.23 -21.43
N PHE A 153 -0.67 -5.22 -20.09
CA PHE A 153 -0.39 -4.05 -19.26
C PHE A 153 0.99 -4.07 -18.57
N ARG A 154 1.88 -5.01 -18.93
CA ARG A 154 3.22 -5.12 -18.31
C ARG A 154 4.08 -3.87 -18.42
N ARG A 155 3.84 -3.03 -19.44
CA ARG A 155 4.55 -1.78 -19.69
C ARG A 155 3.92 -0.56 -19.02
N PHE A 156 2.87 -0.76 -18.19
CA PHE A 156 2.28 0.34 -17.44
C PHE A 156 3.35 1.09 -16.65
N GLU A 157 3.35 2.40 -16.75
CA GLU A 157 4.28 3.28 -16.02
C GLU A 157 3.62 4.63 -15.79
N SER A 158 3.74 5.17 -14.56
CA SER A 158 3.35 6.52 -14.23
C SER A 158 4.52 7.49 -14.40
N GLU A 159 4.25 8.79 -14.27
CA GLU A 159 5.28 9.77 -13.97
C GLU A 159 5.98 9.45 -12.63
N THR A 160 7.19 9.99 -12.48
CA THR A 160 7.92 9.94 -11.21
C THR A 160 7.24 10.85 -10.19
N PHE A 161 7.16 10.40 -8.95
CA PHE A 161 6.63 11.17 -7.83
C PHE A 161 7.55 11.07 -6.61
N THR A 162 7.42 12.04 -5.71
CA THR A 162 8.17 12.06 -4.45
C THR A 162 7.29 11.50 -3.33
N ALA A 163 7.74 10.39 -2.73
CA ALA A 163 7.21 9.86 -1.48
C ALA A 163 7.86 10.63 -0.32
N GLY A 164 7.21 11.68 0.14
CA GLY A 164 7.76 12.62 1.12
C GLY A 164 7.10 12.58 2.50
N ARG A 165 6.15 11.66 2.72
CA ARG A 165 5.40 11.58 4.00
C ARG A 165 5.05 10.17 4.38
N ILE A 166 5.19 9.88 5.68
CA ILE A 166 4.65 8.67 6.31
C ILE A 166 3.37 9.05 7.05
N ILE A 167 2.34 8.24 6.90
CA ILE A 167 1.02 8.51 7.47
C ILE A 167 0.55 7.29 8.26
N LEU A 168 0.13 7.50 9.50
CA LEU A 168 -0.64 6.54 10.27
C LEU A 168 -2.12 6.72 9.95
N TYR A 169 -2.74 5.69 9.44
CA TYR A 169 -4.16 5.67 9.11
C TYR A 169 -4.98 4.84 10.08
N LYS A 170 -6.17 5.33 10.43
CA LYS A 170 -7.27 4.54 10.93
C LYS A 170 -8.04 3.95 9.75
N SER A 171 -8.45 2.68 9.86
CA SER A 171 -9.23 1.97 8.85
C SER A 171 -10.58 1.55 9.43
N GLU A 172 -11.66 2.04 8.86
CA GLU A 172 -13.02 1.65 9.21
C GLU A 172 -13.64 0.87 8.05
N LEU A 173 -14.13 -0.34 8.34
CA LEU A 173 -14.81 -1.15 7.34
C LEU A 173 -16.30 -0.80 7.33
N THR A 174 -16.77 -0.25 6.23
CA THR A 174 -18.19 0.08 6.04
C THR A 174 -18.80 -0.85 4.99
N PRO A 175 -20.14 -0.95 4.91
CA PRO A 175 -20.81 -1.70 3.84
C PRO A 175 -20.40 -1.24 2.44
N SER A 176 -20.07 0.03 2.28
CA SER A 176 -19.63 0.64 1.02
C SER A 176 -18.13 0.48 0.73
N GLY A 177 -17.35 -0.08 1.67
CA GLY A 177 -15.90 -0.30 1.56
C GLY A 177 -15.11 0.28 2.73
N ALA A 178 -13.79 0.23 2.64
CA ALA A 178 -12.92 0.81 3.66
C ALA A 178 -12.92 2.34 3.56
N VAL A 179 -12.96 2.99 4.72
CA VAL A 179 -12.75 4.43 4.90
C VAL A 179 -11.48 4.62 5.71
N TYR A 180 -10.58 5.48 5.21
CA TYR A 180 -9.31 5.75 5.86
C TYR A 180 -9.27 7.19 6.38
N THR A 181 -8.91 7.33 7.66
CA THR A 181 -8.72 8.63 8.32
C THR A 181 -7.26 8.79 8.71
N LYS A 182 -6.64 9.90 8.33
CA LYS A 182 -5.27 10.22 8.75
C LYS A 182 -5.26 10.56 10.23
N LEU A 183 -4.53 9.81 11.03
CA LEU A 183 -4.31 10.09 12.46
C LEU A 183 -3.06 10.94 12.66
N VAL A 184 -1.97 10.59 11.96
CA VAL A 184 -0.68 11.27 12.03
C VAL A 184 -0.10 11.37 10.63
N SER A 185 0.57 12.47 10.31
CA SER A 185 1.26 12.66 9.03
C SER A 185 2.60 13.36 9.29
N VAL A 186 3.70 12.68 8.98
CA VAL A 186 5.08 13.15 9.23
C VAL A 186 5.81 13.24 7.90
N SER A 187 6.46 14.39 7.65
CA SER A 187 7.33 14.58 6.48
C SER A 187 8.66 13.87 6.69
N LEU A 188 9.20 13.29 5.63
CA LEU A 188 10.59 12.81 5.60
C LEU A 188 11.56 14.00 5.63
N GLY A 189 12.71 13.83 6.29
CA GLY A 189 13.73 14.83 6.52
C GLY A 189 14.54 15.25 5.30
#